data_035600a2318ed9bd97e7278639edcee8
#
_entry.id   035600a2318ed9bd97e7278639edcee8
#
_cell.length_a   1.000
_cell.length_b   1.000
_cell.length_c   1.000
_cell.angle_alpha   90.00
_cell.angle_beta   90.00
_cell.angle_gamma   90.00
#
_symmetry.space_group_name_H-M   'P 1'
#
loop_
_entity.id
_entity.type
_entity.pdbx_description
1 polymer ?
#
loop_
_entity_poly.entity_id
_entity_poly.type
_entity_poly.pdbx_seq_one_letter_code
_entity_poly.pdbx_strand_id
1 'polypeptide(L)'
;MRSIKAILFLTVLFGSSALCSANAFQANDRVPQFQDYAVTQVYRGKNAPVVLTRKDRMYRTELREAAKTQKPNFAGHYILTYWGCGSTCVMGAVIDAKTGRVYWWDFTVCCWPVEIEEPIDVKPNSRLIVFSGARNEQENDIGTHFYEFRNGRFIHVRSGS
;
A
#
# COMPACT_ATOMS: atom_id res chain seq x y z
N MET A 1 -47.04 55.51 -55.04
CA MET A 1 -46.79 55.62 -53.55
C MET A 1 -46.84 54.24 -52.97
N ARG A 2 -45.68 53.63 -52.74
CA ARG A 2 -45.54 52.27 -52.12
C ARG A 2 -44.49 52.34 -51.08
N SER A 3 -44.91 52.22 -49.80
CA SER A 3 -44.03 52.18 -48.62
C SER A 3 -43.36 50.81 -48.49
N ILE A 4 -42.04 50.80 -48.44
CA ILE A 4 -41.24 49.64 -48.19
C ILE A 4 -40.94 49.61 -46.66
N LYS A 5 -41.48 48.59 -45.99
CA LYS A 5 -41.16 48.35 -44.57
C LYS A 5 -39.89 47.50 -44.49
N ALA A 6 -38.84 48.06 -43.95
CA ALA A 6 -37.62 47.32 -43.64
C ALA A 6 -37.84 46.47 -42.35
N ILE A 7 -37.64 45.15 -42.48
CA ILE A 7 -37.66 44.21 -41.37
C ILE A 7 -36.23 44.00 -40.92
N LEU A 8 -35.93 44.44 -39.72
CA LEU A 8 -34.64 44.26 -39.05
C LEU A 8 -34.59 42.85 -38.46
N PHE A 9 -33.77 41.96 -39.00
CA PHE A 9 -33.51 40.64 -38.40
C PHE A 9 -32.43 40.82 -37.34
N LEU A 10 -32.79 40.65 -36.06
CA LEU A 10 -31.89 40.62 -34.93
C LEU A 10 -31.37 39.18 -34.77
N THR A 11 -30.18 38.89 -35.21
CA THR A 11 -29.50 37.59 -35.01
C THR A 11 -28.91 37.56 -33.60
N VAL A 12 -29.53 36.78 -32.71
CA VAL A 12 -28.99 36.48 -31.37
C VAL A 12 -27.98 35.38 -31.51
N LEU A 13 -26.69 35.70 -31.37
CA LEU A 13 -25.60 34.74 -31.23
C LEU A 13 -25.63 34.15 -29.82
N PHE A 14 -26.10 32.88 -29.72
CA PHE A 14 -25.90 32.09 -28.48
C PHE A 14 -24.44 31.62 -28.43
N GLY A 15 -23.63 32.31 -27.68
CA GLY A 15 -22.29 31.85 -27.28
C GLY A 15 -22.38 30.69 -26.30
N SER A 16 -22.20 29.45 -26.79
CA SER A 16 -22.01 28.28 -25.92
C SER A 16 -20.66 28.35 -25.22
N SER A 17 -20.64 28.84 -23.99
CA SER A 17 -19.49 28.74 -23.09
C SER A 17 -19.36 27.27 -22.64
N ALA A 18 -18.47 26.52 -23.27
CA ALA A 18 -18.05 25.22 -22.78
C ALA A 18 -17.30 25.39 -21.46
N LEU A 19 -17.98 25.14 -20.35
CA LEU A 19 -17.37 25.00 -19.04
C LEU A 19 -16.53 23.72 -19.06
N CYS A 20 -15.24 23.88 -19.36
CA CYS A 20 -14.24 22.84 -19.17
C CYS A 20 -14.12 22.62 -17.65
N SER A 21 -14.85 21.65 -17.12
CA SER A 21 -14.68 21.20 -15.74
C SER A 21 -13.29 20.57 -15.62
N ALA A 22 -12.32 21.35 -15.22
CA ALA A 22 -11.04 20.85 -14.74
C ALA A 22 -11.35 20.08 -13.45
N ASN A 23 -11.58 18.77 -13.54
CA ASN A 23 -11.43 17.86 -12.42
C ASN A 23 -9.95 17.90 -12.03
N ALA A 24 -9.60 18.88 -11.19
CA ALA A 24 -8.35 18.88 -10.48
C ALA A 24 -8.29 17.55 -9.73
N PHE A 25 -7.29 16.74 -10.04
CA PHE A 25 -6.87 15.59 -9.28
C PHE A 25 -6.57 16.12 -7.88
N GLN A 26 -7.55 16.12 -6.99
CA GLN A 26 -7.32 16.34 -5.58
C GLN A 26 -6.52 15.13 -5.12
N ALA A 27 -5.21 15.32 -4.97
CA ALA A 27 -4.37 14.39 -4.23
C ALA A 27 -5.09 14.16 -2.90
N ASN A 28 -5.55 12.93 -2.68
CA ASN A 28 -6.37 12.59 -1.54
C ASN A 28 -5.52 12.78 -0.28
N ASP A 29 -5.67 13.91 0.40
CA ASP A 29 -4.90 14.26 1.61
C ASP A 29 -5.31 13.39 2.83
N ARG A 30 -6.24 12.47 2.61
CA ARG A 30 -6.72 11.53 3.60
C ARG A 30 -5.65 10.47 3.92
N VAL A 31 -5.49 10.18 5.20
CA VAL A 31 -4.67 9.06 5.68
C VAL A 31 -5.17 7.74 5.05
N PRO A 32 -4.29 6.95 4.41
CA PRO A 32 -4.66 5.67 3.80
C PRO A 32 -5.34 4.73 4.79
N GLN A 33 -6.42 4.09 4.37
CA GLN A 33 -7.17 3.15 5.22
C GLN A 33 -7.11 1.75 4.63
N PHE A 34 -7.16 0.71 5.46
CA PHE A 34 -7.11 -0.69 5.00
C PHE A 34 -8.19 -1.05 3.99
N GLN A 35 -9.38 -0.47 4.12
CA GLN A 35 -10.48 -0.68 3.18
C GLN A 35 -10.24 -0.11 1.79
N ASP A 36 -9.37 0.90 1.66
CA ASP A 36 -9.03 1.49 0.35
C ASP A 36 -8.19 0.53 -0.51
N TYR A 37 -7.56 -0.44 0.14
CA TYR A 37 -6.68 -1.46 -0.45
C TYR A 37 -7.23 -2.87 -0.30
N ALA A 38 -8.54 -3.00 -0.14
CA ALA A 38 -9.18 -4.28 0.11
C ALA A 38 -8.93 -5.30 -1.00
N VAL A 39 -8.85 -6.58 -0.61
CA VAL A 39 -8.88 -7.73 -1.51
C VAL A 39 -10.19 -8.50 -1.33
N THR A 40 -10.65 -9.13 -2.41
CA THR A 40 -11.96 -9.79 -2.43
C THR A 40 -12.01 -11.13 -1.69
N GLN A 41 -10.86 -11.79 -1.56
CA GLN A 41 -10.80 -13.13 -0.97
C GLN A 41 -9.54 -13.32 -0.12
N VAL A 42 -9.71 -14.03 0.99
CA VAL A 42 -8.61 -14.50 1.83
C VAL A 42 -8.46 -16.01 1.63
N TYR A 43 -7.25 -16.43 1.27
CA TYR A 43 -6.88 -17.84 1.06
C TYR A 43 -6.93 -18.63 2.37
N ARG A 44 -7.56 -19.79 2.34
CA ARG A 44 -7.73 -20.67 3.49
C ARG A 44 -7.15 -22.08 3.26
N GLY A 45 -6.47 -22.27 2.13
CA GLY A 45 -5.83 -23.53 1.79
C GLY A 45 -4.56 -23.81 2.59
N LYS A 46 -3.95 -24.96 2.32
CA LYS A 46 -2.65 -25.33 2.90
C LYS A 46 -1.54 -24.47 2.28
N ASN A 47 -0.66 -23.93 3.12
CA ASN A 47 0.48 -23.17 2.65
C ASN A 47 1.44 -24.05 1.85
N ALA A 48 1.95 -23.49 0.73
CA ALA A 48 3.02 -24.10 -0.04
C ALA A 48 4.35 -24.04 0.76
N PRO A 49 5.24 -25.01 0.59
CA PRO A 49 6.60 -24.93 1.11
C PRO A 49 7.34 -23.71 0.56
N VAL A 50 8.14 -23.06 1.38
CA VAL A 50 8.93 -21.87 0.95
C VAL A 50 9.93 -22.26 -0.13
N VAL A 51 9.94 -21.50 -1.21
CA VAL A 51 10.92 -21.59 -2.29
C VAL A 51 12.05 -20.59 -2.00
N LEU A 52 13.16 -21.10 -1.46
CA LEU A 52 14.30 -20.28 -1.05
C LEU A 52 15.22 -19.95 -2.22
N THR A 53 15.48 -18.68 -2.45
CA THR A 53 16.56 -18.19 -3.30
C THR A 53 17.89 -18.11 -2.52
N ARG A 54 18.96 -17.69 -3.17
CA ARG A 54 20.25 -17.50 -2.50
C ARG A 54 20.16 -16.43 -1.38
N LYS A 55 19.43 -15.34 -1.62
CA LYS A 55 19.19 -14.26 -0.64
C LYS A 55 18.47 -14.79 0.61
N ASP A 56 17.52 -15.69 0.43
CA ASP A 56 16.64 -16.15 1.50
C ASP A 56 17.30 -17.16 2.46
N ARG A 57 18.42 -17.75 2.04
CA ARG A 57 19.07 -18.86 2.80
C ARG A 57 19.53 -18.45 4.19
N MET A 58 19.90 -17.19 4.39
CA MET A 58 20.30 -16.66 5.70
C MET A 58 19.15 -16.71 6.69
N TYR A 59 17.92 -16.50 6.22
CA TYR A 59 16.68 -16.42 7.01
C TYR A 59 15.79 -17.65 6.81
N ARG A 60 16.38 -18.77 6.39
CA ARG A 60 15.59 -19.98 6.05
C ARG A 60 14.78 -20.55 7.20
N THR A 61 15.25 -20.38 8.43
CA THR A 61 14.57 -20.87 9.63
C THR A 61 13.30 -20.08 9.88
N GLU A 62 13.41 -18.77 9.91
CA GLU A 62 12.31 -17.81 10.11
C GLU A 62 11.25 -17.98 9.03
N LEU A 63 11.68 -18.03 7.76
CA LEU A 63 10.78 -18.16 6.62
C LEU A 63 10.04 -19.50 6.60
N ARG A 64 10.73 -20.60 6.89
CA ARG A 64 10.12 -21.94 6.95
C ARG A 64 9.16 -22.07 8.11
N GLU A 65 9.52 -21.56 9.26
CA GLU A 65 8.66 -21.60 10.45
C GLU A 65 7.40 -20.77 10.22
N ALA A 66 7.51 -19.56 9.69
CA ALA A 66 6.35 -18.72 9.34
C ALA A 66 5.42 -19.45 8.34
N ALA A 67 5.95 -20.00 7.25
CA ALA A 67 5.14 -20.73 6.27
C ALA A 67 4.49 -21.99 6.82
N LYS A 68 5.10 -22.63 7.82
CA LYS A 68 4.57 -23.85 8.46
C LYS A 68 3.47 -23.54 9.48
N THR A 69 3.64 -22.47 10.27
CA THR A 69 2.82 -22.23 11.47
C THR A 69 1.78 -21.14 11.30
N GLN A 70 2.06 -20.15 10.45
CA GLN A 70 1.17 -19.00 10.27
C GLN A 70 0.15 -19.24 9.16
N LYS A 71 -1.02 -18.62 9.30
CA LYS A 71 -2.02 -18.52 8.23
C LYS A 71 -1.80 -17.21 7.46
N PRO A 72 -2.33 -17.09 6.22
CA PRO A 72 -2.33 -15.83 5.51
C PRO A 72 -2.92 -14.71 6.37
N ASN A 73 -2.10 -13.72 6.66
CA ASN A 73 -2.40 -12.57 7.52
C ASN A 73 -2.34 -11.24 6.77
N PHE A 74 -2.00 -11.27 5.44
CA PHE A 74 -1.79 -10.10 4.62
C PHE A 74 -2.25 -10.30 3.18
N ALA A 75 -2.79 -9.25 2.56
CA ALA A 75 -3.09 -9.13 1.13
C ALA A 75 -3.76 -10.38 0.49
N GLY A 76 -4.65 -11.03 1.22
CA GLY A 76 -5.47 -12.14 0.74
C GLY A 76 -4.81 -13.52 0.83
N HIS A 77 -3.59 -13.70 0.39
CA HIS A 77 -2.92 -15.02 0.41
C HIS A 77 -1.45 -14.96 0.81
N TYR A 78 -1.04 -13.88 1.43
CA TYR A 78 0.33 -13.71 1.87
C TYR A 78 0.45 -13.86 3.38
N ILE A 79 1.61 -14.35 3.80
CA ILE A 79 2.05 -14.44 5.19
C ILE A 79 3.12 -13.36 5.35
N LEU A 80 2.78 -12.29 6.06
CA LEU A 80 3.78 -11.32 6.51
C LEU A 80 4.44 -11.87 7.76
N THR A 81 5.75 -11.88 7.78
CA THR A 81 6.56 -12.28 8.92
C THR A 81 7.73 -11.33 9.10
N TYR A 82 8.10 -11.06 10.33
CA TYR A 82 9.22 -10.19 10.66
C TYR A 82 9.92 -10.68 11.94
N TRP A 83 11.13 -10.23 12.14
CA TRP A 83 11.99 -10.61 13.26
C TRP A 83 12.99 -9.50 13.58
N GLY A 84 13.60 -9.57 14.78
CA GLY A 84 14.59 -8.60 15.20
C GLY A 84 15.85 -8.61 14.36
N CYS A 85 16.38 -7.44 14.05
CA CYS A 85 17.66 -7.24 13.35
C CYS A 85 18.71 -6.54 14.25
N GLY A 86 18.43 -6.36 15.52
CA GLY A 86 19.26 -5.69 16.52
C GLY A 86 18.39 -5.10 17.62
N SER A 87 18.94 -4.21 18.46
CA SER A 87 18.17 -3.47 19.45
C SER A 87 17.16 -2.58 18.76
N THR A 88 15.88 -2.71 19.15
CA THR A 88 14.77 -1.89 18.61
C THR A 88 14.69 -1.82 17.09
N CYS A 89 15.08 -2.88 16.40
CA CYS A 89 15.08 -2.98 14.94
C CYS A 89 14.38 -4.25 14.51
N VAL A 90 13.52 -4.15 13.48
CA VAL A 90 12.88 -5.29 12.82
C VAL A 90 13.09 -5.24 11.31
N MET A 91 13.19 -6.40 10.72
CA MET A 91 13.17 -6.64 9.29
C MET A 91 12.25 -7.81 8.97
N GLY A 92 11.81 -7.94 7.75
CA GLY A 92 10.94 -9.05 7.42
C GLY A 92 10.64 -9.23 5.96
N ALA A 93 9.74 -10.16 5.70
CA ALA A 93 9.36 -10.58 4.37
C ALA A 93 7.88 -10.97 4.29
N VAL A 94 7.42 -11.08 3.08
CA VAL A 94 6.09 -11.60 2.74
C VAL A 94 6.27 -12.90 1.97
N ILE A 95 5.59 -13.95 2.40
CA ILE A 95 5.59 -15.27 1.75
C ILE A 95 4.25 -15.46 1.06
N ASP A 96 4.25 -15.76 -0.22
CA ASP A 96 3.05 -16.18 -0.93
C ASP A 96 2.65 -17.60 -0.47
N ALA A 97 1.54 -17.71 0.24
CA ALA A 97 1.06 -19.00 0.76
C ALA A 97 0.65 -20.00 -0.32
N LYS A 98 0.39 -19.57 -1.56
CA LYS A 98 0.03 -20.44 -2.69
C LYS A 98 1.25 -21.01 -3.42
N THR A 99 2.34 -20.26 -3.47
CA THR A 99 3.52 -20.59 -4.29
C THR A 99 4.80 -20.80 -3.50
N GLY A 100 4.87 -20.35 -2.26
CA GLY A 100 6.06 -20.35 -1.41
C GLY A 100 7.09 -19.27 -1.77
N ARG A 101 6.79 -18.38 -2.71
CA ARG A 101 7.70 -17.28 -3.10
C ARG A 101 7.85 -16.27 -1.97
N VAL A 102 9.07 -15.72 -1.81
CA VAL A 102 9.42 -14.73 -0.79
C VAL A 102 9.63 -13.37 -1.44
N TYR A 103 9.08 -12.33 -0.81
CA TYR A 103 9.22 -10.93 -1.19
C TYR A 103 9.69 -10.14 0.03
N TRP A 104 10.77 -9.39 -0.12
CA TRP A 104 11.36 -8.59 0.94
C TRP A 104 10.92 -7.14 0.84
N TRP A 105 10.67 -6.49 1.97
CA TRP A 105 10.82 -5.04 1.99
C TRP A 105 12.31 -4.73 2.17
N ASP A 106 12.79 -3.70 1.47
CA ASP A 106 14.22 -3.44 1.34
C ASP A 106 14.72 -2.39 2.35
N PHE A 107 14.16 -2.36 3.56
CA PHE A 107 14.54 -1.48 4.65
C PHE A 107 14.33 -2.16 6.00
N THR A 108 14.91 -1.59 7.06
CA THR A 108 14.61 -1.96 8.44
C THR A 108 13.63 -0.95 9.04
N VAL A 109 12.91 -1.33 10.11
CA VAL A 109 12.06 -0.44 10.89
C VAL A 109 12.60 -0.41 12.32
N CYS A 110 12.82 0.78 12.87
CA CYS A 110 13.29 0.94 14.25
C CYS A 110 12.65 2.16 14.93
N CYS A 111 13.04 2.36 16.17
CA CYS A 111 12.88 3.65 16.84
C CYS A 111 11.41 4.09 16.93
N TRP A 112 10.49 3.14 17.01
CA TRP A 112 9.07 3.47 17.21
C TRP A 112 8.79 3.88 18.65
N PRO A 113 7.75 4.71 18.89
CA PRO A 113 7.34 5.11 20.23
C PRO A 113 7.05 3.90 21.12
N VAL A 114 7.39 4.01 22.40
CA VAL A 114 7.25 2.91 23.39
C VAL A 114 5.79 2.49 23.62
N GLU A 115 4.86 3.33 23.27
CA GLU A 115 3.41 3.06 23.35
C GLU A 115 2.94 2.12 22.22
N ILE A 116 3.76 1.93 21.17
CA ILE A 116 3.47 1.05 20.03
C ILE A 116 4.08 -0.31 20.33
N GLU A 117 3.24 -1.30 20.65
CA GLU A 117 3.67 -2.68 20.88
C GLU A 117 4.17 -3.33 19.57
N GLU A 118 3.43 -3.13 18.48
CA GLU A 118 3.70 -3.74 17.18
C GLU A 118 3.96 -2.65 16.14
N PRO A 119 5.19 -2.51 15.63
CA PRO A 119 5.52 -1.44 14.69
C PRO A 119 4.99 -1.69 13.27
N ILE A 120 4.38 -2.84 13.03
CA ILE A 120 3.88 -3.24 11.71
C ILE A 120 2.41 -3.64 11.83
N ASP A 121 1.54 -2.91 11.13
CA ASP A 121 0.11 -3.23 11.08
C ASP A 121 -0.31 -3.67 9.69
N VAL A 122 -1.02 -4.81 9.61
CA VAL A 122 -1.54 -5.41 8.38
C VAL A 122 -2.89 -6.06 8.61
N LYS A 123 -3.63 -6.29 7.54
CA LYS A 123 -4.88 -7.06 7.60
C LYS A 123 -4.92 -8.15 6.54
N PRO A 124 -5.50 -9.32 6.85
CA PRO A 124 -5.60 -10.43 5.89
C PRO A 124 -6.29 -10.04 4.59
N ASN A 125 -7.22 -9.12 4.64
CA ASN A 125 -8.05 -8.68 3.52
C ASN A 125 -7.62 -7.33 2.91
N SER A 126 -6.40 -6.85 3.19
CA SER A 126 -5.90 -5.59 2.63
C SER A 126 -4.46 -5.70 2.12
N ARG A 127 -4.16 -5.00 1.02
CA ARG A 127 -2.80 -4.83 0.50
C ARG A 127 -2.04 -3.69 1.17
N LEU A 128 -2.69 -2.91 2.04
CA LEU A 128 -2.02 -1.86 2.81
C LEU A 128 -1.19 -2.51 3.93
N ILE A 129 0.03 -2.02 4.10
CA ILE A 129 0.88 -2.26 5.25
C ILE A 129 1.29 -0.92 5.83
N VAL A 130 1.28 -0.84 7.15
CA VAL A 130 1.66 0.36 7.89
C VAL A 130 2.88 0.04 8.74
N PHE A 131 3.92 0.86 8.64
CA PHE A 131 5.11 0.78 9.46
C PHE A 131 5.16 2.01 10.37
N SER A 132 5.37 1.82 11.65
CA SER A 132 5.56 2.88 12.63
C SER A 132 7.01 2.90 13.09
N GLY A 133 7.67 4.04 12.99
CA GLY A 133 9.08 4.21 13.38
C GLY A 133 9.91 4.83 12.26
N ALA A 134 11.23 4.71 12.35
CA ALA A 134 12.18 5.15 11.33
C ALA A 134 12.57 4.00 10.40
N ARG A 135 12.75 4.30 9.13
CA ARG A 135 13.29 3.36 8.15
C ARG A 135 14.81 3.49 8.09
N ASN A 136 15.51 2.36 8.10
CA ASN A 136 16.99 2.30 8.02
C ASN A 136 17.69 3.17 9.07
N GLU A 137 17.11 3.27 10.28
CA GLU A 137 17.68 4.02 11.41
C GLU A 137 17.88 5.53 11.14
N GLN A 138 17.08 6.10 10.22
CA GLN A 138 17.16 7.51 9.89
C GLN A 138 16.30 8.32 10.87
N GLU A 139 16.91 9.07 11.79
CA GLU A 139 16.22 9.84 12.83
C GLU A 139 15.22 10.86 12.28
N ASN A 140 15.47 11.41 11.12
CA ASN A 140 14.57 12.34 10.43
C ASN A 140 13.40 11.66 9.69
N ASP A 141 13.32 10.34 9.75
CA ASP A 141 12.29 9.52 9.11
C ASP A 141 11.34 8.85 10.13
N ILE A 142 11.37 9.27 11.39
CA ILE A 142 10.47 8.74 12.42
C ILE A 142 9.04 9.18 12.13
N GLY A 143 8.14 8.21 11.98
CA GLY A 143 6.74 8.49 11.68
C GLY A 143 5.97 7.23 11.31
N THR A 144 4.82 7.43 10.68
CA THR A 144 3.97 6.36 10.14
C THR A 144 4.11 6.31 8.63
N HIS A 145 4.47 5.16 8.09
CA HIS A 145 4.73 4.96 6.67
C HIS A 145 3.75 3.95 6.09
N PHE A 146 3.03 4.36 5.07
CA PHE A 146 2.01 3.57 4.39
C PHE A 146 2.56 3.04 3.07
N TYR A 147 2.43 1.72 2.86
CA TYR A 147 2.83 1.06 1.62
C TYR A 147 1.70 0.19 1.08
N GLU A 148 1.54 0.15 -0.23
CA GLU A 148 0.74 -0.87 -0.90
C GLU A 148 1.63 -2.01 -1.36
N PHE A 149 1.28 -3.24 -1.01
CA PHE A 149 1.89 -4.43 -1.59
C PHE A 149 1.14 -4.85 -2.85
N ARG A 150 1.80 -4.68 -4.00
CA ARG A 150 1.23 -5.00 -5.30
C ARG A 150 2.27 -5.60 -6.23
N ASN A 151 1.91 -6.71 -6.90
CA ASN A 151 2.80 -7.41 -7.85
C ASN A 151 4.17 -7.78 -7.24
N GLY A 152 4.19 -8.21 -5.97
CA GLY A 152 5.41 -8.60 -5.27
C GLY A 152 6.34 -7.44 -4.89
N ARG A 153 5.82 -6.20 -4.83
CA ARG A 153 6.58 -4.99 -4.48
C ARG A 153 5.85 -4.17 -3.43
N PHE A 154 6.63 -3.54 -2.57
CA PHE A 154 6.15 -2.53 -1.62
C PHE A 154 6.26 -1.16 -2.28
N ILE A 155 5.11 -0.54 -2.52
CA ILE A 155 5.00 0.77 -3.17
C ILE A 155 4.66 1.79 -2.09
N HIS A 156 5.55 2.75 -1.85
CA HIS A 156 5.29 3.82 -0.89
C HIS A 156 4.07 4.64 -1.31
N VAL A 157 3.15 4.85 -0.39
CA VAL A 157 1.91 5.61 -0.60
C VAL A 157 2.02 6.97 0.07
N ARG A 158 2.40 6.98 1.34
CA ARG A 158 2.45 8.18 2.16
C ARG A 158 3.35 7.97 3.39
N SER A 159 3.91 9.05 3.90
CA SER A 159 4.42 9.12 5.28
C SER A 159 3.71 10.24 6.03
N GLY A 160 3.55 10.06 7.34
CA GLY A 160 3.03 11.04 8.28
C GLY A 160 3.84 11.05 9.56
N SER A 161 3.99 12.19 10.14
CA SER A 161 4.58 12.41 11.49
C SER A 161 3.48 12.39 12.54
#